data_a28b866f422b91f8df4e0615760ef1f3
#
_entry.id   a28b866f422b91f8df4e0615760ef1f3
#
_cell.length_a   1.000
_cell.length_b   1.000
_cell.length_c   1.000
_cell.angle_alpha   90.00
_cell.angle_beta   90.00
_cell.angle_gamma   90.00
#
_symmetry.space_group_name_H-M   'P 1'
#
loop_
_entity.id
_entity.type
_entity.pdbx_description
1 polymer ?
#
loop_
_entity_poly.entity_id
_entity_poly.type
_entity_poly.pdbx_seq_one_letter_code
_entity_poly.pdbx_strand_id
1 'polypeptide(L)'
;HQAIEIYTGAIMPEGVDTIVMHEKCKRSNNRVIINEKVIQNQNMRPIGENLKRGEVVVKKGKLLNAADIGQLAASGNNQIDIYEKLNVSVISTGDELVSSKANKRSRGQIYDSNKPMLLSLLDHKFINIHDFGIVKDNRNELARKFADALSKNDVVISSGGASDGIEDHTQNAIRDVGAECLVWQLAMKPGKPMAIGRKKNKFIFCLPGNPVAAFVCSK
;
A
#
# COMPACT_ATOMS: atom_id res chain seq x y z
N HIS A 1 48.33 32.42 7.38
CA HIS A 1 46.94 32.36 6.93
C HIS A 1 46.93 32.05 5.43
N GLN A 2 46.32 30.88 5.05
CA GLN A 2 46.17 30.42 3.67
C GLN A 2 44.71 30.12 3.43
N ALA A 3 44.26 30.24 2.17
CA ALA A 3 42.94 29.81 1.72
C ALA A 3 43.09 28.91 0.48
N ILE A 4 42.22 27.93 0.40
CA ILE A 4 42.16 26.96 -0.70
C ILE A 4 40.77 27.10 -1.35
N GLU A 5 40.73 27.19 -2.65
CA GLU A 5 39.49 27.21 -3.41
C GLU A 5 38.98 25.76 -3.59
N ILE A 6 37.74 25.54 -3.18
CA ILE A 6 37.07 24.24 -3.31
C ILE A 6 35.67 24.42 -3.90
N TYR A 7 35.11 23.35 -4.47
CA TYR A 7 33.78 23.33 -5.05
C TYR A 7 32.80 22.57 -4.16
N THR A 8 31.53 22.87 -4.33
CA THR A 8 30.43 22.17 -3.62
C THR A 8 30.56 20.66 -3.79
N GLY A 9 30.53 19.92 -2.70
CA GLY A 9 30.66 18.46 -2.66
C GLY A 9 32.10 17.94 -2.59
N ALA A 10 33.12 18.84 -2.68
CA ALA A 10 34.52 18.44 -2.50
C ALA A 10 34.82 18.03 -1.06
N ILE A 11 35.77 17.11 -0.92
CA ILE A 11 36.31 16.74 0.39
C ILE A 11 37.08 17.91 0.98
N MET A 12 36.85 18.22 2.24
CA MET A 12 37.60 19.26 2.95
C MET A 12 39.09 18.94 2.96
N PRO A 13 39.97 19.89 2.55
CA PRO A 13 41.40 19.70 2.66
C PRO A 13 41.83 19.56 4.13
N GLU A 14 42.90 18.83 4.36
CA GLU A 14 43.46 18.67 5.70
C GLU A 14 43.90 20.02 6.30
N GLY A 15 43.61 20.23 7.59
CA GLY A 15 43.93 21.47 8.28
C GLY A 15 42.98 22.64 8.02
N VAL A 16 41.87 22.43 7.29
CA VAL A 16 40.84 23.45 7.05
C VAL A 16 39.56 23.03 7.78
N ASP A 17 38.91 23.96 8.44
CA ASP A 17 37.73 23.74 9.26
C ASP A 17 36.54 24.66 8.95
N THR A 18 36.65 25.51 7.94
CA THR A 18 35.63 26.54 7.69
C THR A 18 35.55 26.85 6.20
N ILE A 19 34.35 26.93 5.64
CA ILE A 19 34.09 27.33 4.27
C ILE A 19 33.39 28.68 4.24
N VAL A 20 33.95 29.60 3.47
CA VAL A 20 33.34 30.90 3.15
C VAL A 20 32.86 30.85 1.69
N MET A 21 31.60 31.16 1.48
CA MET A 21 31.03 31.19 0.12
C MET A 21 31.72 32.26 -0.72
N HIS A 22 31.94 31.96 -1.96
CA HIS A 22 32.72 32.78 -2.89
C HIS A 22 32.09 34.18 -3.08
N GLU A 23 30.77 34.30 -2.99
CA GLU A 23 30.02 35.55 -3.09
C GLU A 23 30.36 36.52 -1.93
N LYS A 24 30.89 35.99 -0.82
CA LYS A 24 31.30 36.75 0.37
C LYS A 24 32.78 37.03 0.41
N CYS A 25 33.51 36.67 -0.63
CA CYS A 25 34.93 36.84 -0.78
C CYS A 25 35.28 37.80 -1.95
N LYS A 26 36.30 38.60 -1.76
CA LYS A 26 36.92 39.36 -2.86
C LYS A 26 38.32 38.82 -3.10
N ARG A 27 38.62 38.40 -4.33
CA ARG A 27 39.96 38.01 -4.74
C ARG A 27 40.71 39.21 -5.29
N SER A 28 41.88 39.47 -4.76
CA SER A 28 42.78 40.51 -5.28
C SER A 28 44.18 39.95 -5.34
N ASN A 29 44.70 39.77 -6.56
CA ASN A 29 45.99 39.15 -6.86
C ASN A 29 46.09 37.76 -6.15
N ASN A 30 47.04 37.65 -5.19
CA ASN A 30 47.30 36.43 -4.43
C ASN A 30 46.67 36.46 -3.04
N ARG A 31 45.59 37.23 -2.83
CA ARG A 31 44.92 37.39 -1.54
C ARG A 31 43.40 37.19 -1.69
N VAL A 32 42.79 36.58 -0.70
CA VAL A 32 41.34 36.51 -0.52
C VAL A 32 40.96 37.41 0.61
N ILE A 33 40.05 38.35 0.39
CA ILE A 33 39.54 39.28 1.41
C ILE A 33 38.12 38.79 1.76
N ILE A 34 37.90 38.50 3.02
CA ILE A 34 36.58 38.11 3.57
C ILE A 34 36.03 39.34 4.32
N ASN A 35 34.84 39.80 3.88
CA ASN A 35 34.25 41.05 4.37
C ASN A 35 33.24 40.85 5.50
N GLU A 36 33.14 39.63 6.03
CA GLU A 36 32.18 39.30 7.09
C GLU A 36 32.83 38.50 8.22
N LYS A 37 32.13 38.44 9.35
CA LYS A 37 32.54 37.59 10.48
C LYS A 37 32.39 36.11 10.06
N VAL A 38 33.46 35.36 10.17
CA VAL A 38 33.50 33.92 9.92
C VAL A 38 33.25 33.16 11.21
N ILE A 39 32.40 32.15 11.14
CA ILE A 39 32.11 31.24 12.26
C ILE A 39 32.82 29.93 11.98
N GLN A 40 33.58 29.44 12.96
CA GLN A 40 34.27 28.15 12.84
C GLN A 40 33.28 27.03 12.50
N ASN A 41 33.64 26.11 11.59
CA ASN A 41 32.86 25.01 11.08
C ASN A 41 31.65 25.43 10.21
N GLN A 42 31.50 26.71 9.83
CA GLN A 42 30.40 27.11 8.96
C GLN A 42 30.53 26.49 7.56
N ASN A 43 29.38 26.15 6.97
CA ASN A 43 29.20 25.61 5.60
C ASN A 43 29.90 24.27 5.32
N MET A 44 30.43 23.59 6.31
CA MET A 44 30.94 22.23 6.16
C MET A 44 29.93 21.20 6.65
N ARG A 45 29.96 20.05 6.08
CA ARG A 45 29.13 18.91 6.51
C ARG A 45 29.99 17.90 7.24
N PRO A 46 29.73 17.66 8.53
CA PRO A 46 30.47 16.65 9.28
C PRO A 46 30.04 15.23 8.81
N ILE A 47 30.93 14.27 8.98
CA ILE A 47 30.63 12.85 8.72
C ILE A 47 29.46 12.43 9.61
N GLY A 48 28.44 11.82 9.01
CA GLY A 48 27.26 11.33 9.71
C GLY A 48 26.17 12.40 9.94
N GLU A 49 26.25 13.58 9.32
CA GLU A 49 25.22 14.61 9.39
C GLU A 49 23.87 14.09 8.84
N ASN A 50 23.89 13.47 7.67
CA ASN A 50 22.68 12.94 7.04
C ASN A 50 22.28 11.55 7.54
N LEU A 51 23.29 10.70 7.83
CA LEU A 51 23.07 9.31 8.24
C LEU A 51 24.32 8.79 8.97
N LYS A 52 24.16 8.26 10.16
CA LYS A 52 25.25 7.65 10.92
C LYS A 52 25.40 6.17 10.59
N ARG A 53 26.62 5.66 10.74
CA ARG A 53 26.89 4.23 10.56
C ARG A 53 26.07 3.40 11.56
N GLY A 54 25.31 2.40 11.06
CA GLY A 54 24.45 1.55 11.89
C GLY A 54 23.06 2.11 12.12
N GLU A 55 22.76 3.32 11.62
CA GLU A 55 21.43 3.89 11.67
C GLU A 55 20.50 3.20 10.64
N VAL A 56 19.23 2.99 11.03
CA VAL A 56 18.23 2.38 10.16
C VAL A 56 17.74 3.39 9.14
N VAL A 57 18.09 3.20 7.88
CA VAL A 57 17.68 4.07 6.76
C VAL A 57 16.17 4.00 6.54
N VAL A 58 15.62 2.79 6.50
CA VAL A 58 14.18 2.53 6.29
C VAL A 58 13.72 1.42 7.21
N LYS A 59 12.60 1.63 7.89
CA LYS A 59 12.00 0.62 8.78
C LYS A 59 11.29 -0.47 7.97
N LYS A 60 11.35 -1.72 8.45
CA LYS A 60 10.60 -2.84 7.91
C LYS A 60 9.10 -2.53 7.83
N GLY A 61 8.47 -2.85 6.70
CA GLY A 61 7.04 -2.65 6.46
C GLY A 61 6.67 -1.24 5.98
N LYS A 62 7.63 -0.33 5.83
CA LYS A 62 7.38 1.00 5.26
C LYS A 62 7.13 0.89 3.76
N LEU A 63 6.09 1.54 3.27
CA LEU A 63 5.89 1.76 1.83
C LEU A 63 6.94 2.77 1.35
N LEU A 64 7.82 2.31 0.44
CA LEU A 64 8.93 3.12 -0.06
C LEU A 64 8.43 4.23 -0.98
N ASN A 65 8.95 5.43 -0.77
CA ASN A 65 8.78 6.59 -1.66
C ASN A 65 10.10 6.98 -2.33
N ALA A 66 10.07 7.99 -3.19
CA ALA A 66 11.26 8.43 -3.92
C ALA A 66 12.41 8.92 -3.00
N ALA A 67 12.08 9.55 -1.87
CA ALA A 67 13.09 10.00 -0.91
C ALA A 67 13.78 8.81 -0.22
N ASP A 68 13.01 7.77 0.13
CA ASP A 68 13.58 6.55 0.71
C ASP A 68 14.55 5.86 -0.26
N ILE A 69 14.19 5.79 -1.54
CA ILE A 69 15.06 5.24 -2.59
C ILE A 69 16.35 6.06 -2.73
N GLY A 70 16.24 7.39 -2.68
CA GLY A 70 17.41 8.27 -2.70
C GLY A 70 18.34 8.05 -1.50
N GLN A 71 17.79 7.91 -0.30
CA GLN A 71 18.59 7.64 0.90
C GLN A 71 19.26 6.26 0.89
N LEU A 72 18.53 5.23 0.42
CA LEU A 72 19.09 3.88 0.26
C LEU A 72 20.27 3.91 -0.72
N ALA A 73 20.11 4.56 -1.86
CA ALA A 73 21.17 4.70 -2.86
C ALA A 73 22.37 5.48 -2.31
N ALA A 74 22.13 6.60 -1.60
CA ALA A 74 23.18 7.43 -0.99
C ALA A 74 23.95 6.68 0.11
N SER A 75 23.33 5.72 0.78
CA SER A 75 23.96 4.86 1.79
C SER A 75 24.65 3.62 1.21
N GLY A 76 24.68 3.44 -0.12
CA GLY A 76 25.30 2.32 -0.81
C GLY A 76 24.46 1.04 -0.85
N ASN A 77 23.20 1.08 -0.43
CA ASN A 77 22.29 -0.04 -0.49
C ASN A 77 21.66 -0.12 -1.89
N ASN A 78 22.18 -0.94 -2.76
CA ASN A 78 21.69 -1.14 -4.12
C ASN A 78 20.68 -2.31 -4.26
N GLN A 79 20.56 -3.15 -3.23
CA GLN A 79 19.62 -4.26 -3.15
C GLN A 79 19.00 -4.30 -1.75
N ILE A 80 17.70 -4.47 -1.70
CA ILE A 80 16.94 -4.59 -0.46
C ILE A 80 15.88 -5.67 -0.61
N ASP A 81 15.59 -6.38 0.47
CA ASP A 81 14.47 -7.30 0.53
C ASP A 81 13.16 -6.52 0.69
N ILE A 82 12.20 -6.85 -0.16
CA ILE A 82 10.85 -6.28 -0.10
C ILE A 82 9.82 -7.39 0.05
N TYR A 83 8.65 -7.05 0.61
CA TYR A 83 7.53 -7.97 0.61
C TYR A 83 7.00 -8.16 -0.82
N GLU A 84 6.57 -9.38 -1.13
CA GLU A 84 5.80 -9.65 -2.34
C GLU A 84 4.48 -8.86 -2.36
N LYS A 85 3.97 -8.64 -3.55
CA LYS A 85 2.65 -8.03 -3.69
C LYS A 85 1.58 -8.96 -3.15
N LEU A 86 0.59 -8.39 -2.48
CA LEU A 86 -0.58 -9.11 -2.00
C LEU A 86 -1.50 -9.44 -3.20
N ASN A 87 -1.84 -10.71 -3.37
CA ASN A 87 -2.79 -11.14 -4.39
C ASN A 87 -4.20 -11.12 -3.80
N VAL A 88 -5.07 -10.29 -4.36
CA VAL A 88 -6.43 -10.07 -3.87
C VAL A 88 -7.43 -10.39 -4.98
N SER A 89 -8.39 -11.28 -4.71
CA SER A 89 -9.51 -11.54 -5.61
C SER A 89 -10.77 -10.81 -5.15
N VAL A 90 -11.53 -10.32 -6.13
CA VAL A 90 -12.83 -9.68 -5.91
C VAL A 90 -13.90 -10.50 -6.61
N ILE A 91 -14.96 -10.85 -5.86
CA ILE A 91 -16.11 -11.62 -6.29
C ILE A 91 -17.37 -10.81 -5.99
N SER A 92 -18.31 -10.74 -6.92
CA SER A 92 -19.67 -10.27 -6.62
C SER A 92 -20.62 -11.46 -6.54
N THR A 93 -21.56 -11.43 -5.60
CA THR A 93 -22.57 -12.48 -5.49
C THR A 93 -23.97 -11.88 -5.40
N GLY A 94 -24.89 -12.47 -6.18
CA GLY A 94 -26.29 -12.06 -6.26
C GLY A 94 -26.90 -12.45 -7.60
N ASP A 95 -28.08 -13.04 -7.56
CA ASP A 95 -28.82 -13.46 -8.78
C ASP A 95 -29.34 -12.26 -9.57
N GLU A 96 -29.53 -11.13 -8.90
CA GLU A 96 -29.95 -9.86 -9.47
C GLU A 96 -28.84 -9.12 -10.22
N LEU A 97 -27.57 -9.51 -9.99
CA LEU A 97 -26.42 -8.75 -10.50
C LEU A 97 -26.13 -9.04 -11.97
N VAL A 98 -25.87 -7.98 -12.71
CA VAL A 98 -25.30 -8.03 -14.05
C VAL A 98 -24.05 -7.15 -14.14
N SER A 99 -23.13 -7.53 -15.02
CA SER A 99 -21.94 -6.74 -15.26
C SER A 99 -22.30 -5.34 -15.73
N SER A 100 -21.59 -4.33 -15.24
CA SER A 100 -21.69 -2.94 -15.72
C SER A 100 -21.37 -2.79 -17.21
N LYS A 101 -20.71 -3.80 -17.81
CA LYS A 101 -20.41 -3.87 -19.26
C LYS A 101 -21.57 -4.47 -20.08
N ALA A 102 -22.62 -4.97 -19.43
CA ALA A 102 -23.77 -5.53 -20.14
C ALA A 102 -24.57 -4.42 -20.83
N ASN A 103 -24.86 -4.60 -22.11
CA ASN A 103 -25.61 -3.61 -22.91
C ASN A 103 -27.06 -3.43 -22.45
N LYS A 104 -27.64 -4.46 -21.83
CA LYS A 104 -29.04 -4.47 -21.35
C LYS A 104 -29.14 -5.27 -20.05
N ARG A 105 -30.10 -4.91 -19.22
CA ARG A 105 -30.52 -5.66 -18.04
C ARG A 105 -31.98 -6.03 -18.14
N SER A 106 -32.35 -7.19 -17.64
CA SER A 106 -33.74 -7.64 -17.53
C SER A 106 -34.45 -6.98 -16.33
N ARG A 107 -35.77 -7.10 -16.28
CA ARG A 107 -36.56 -6.64 -15.13
C ARG A 107 -36.10 -7.39 -13.86
N GLY A 108 -35.85 -6.67 -12.78
CA GLY A 108 -35.34 -7.22 -11.51
C GLY A 108 -33.81 -7.31 -11.41
N GLN A 109 -33.08 -7.11 -12.49
CA GLN A 109 -31.61 -7.06 -12.45
C GLN A 109 -31.11 -5.63 -12.17
N ILE A 110 -29.96 -5.56 -11.49
CA ILE A 110 -29.22 -4.32 -11.23
C ILE A 110 -27.77 -4.46 -11.71
N TYR A 111 -27.15 -3.36 -12.06
CA TYR A 111 -25.72 -3.36 -12.38
C TYR A 111 -24.87 -3.51 -11.12
N ASP A 112 -23.84 -4.36 -11.20
CA ASP A 112 -22.85 -4.52 -10.15
C ASP A 112 -22.02 -3.23 -9.98
N SER A 113 -22.30 -2.48 -8.92
CA SER A 113 -21.59 -1.25 -8.57
C SER A 113 -20.48 -1.50 -7.54
N ASN A 114 -20.59 -2.56 -6.74
CA ASN A 114 -19.64 -2.84 -5.67
C ASN A 114 -18.28 -3.28 -6.24
N LYS A 115 -18.27 -4.13 -7.25
CA LYS A 115 -17.02 -4.61 -7.84
C LYS A 115 -16.14 -3.49 -8.41
N PRO A 116 -16.60 -2.61 -9.30
CA PRO A 116 -15.77 -1.52 -9.79
C PRO A 116 -15.31 -0.58 -8.66
N MET A 117 -16.13 -0.34 -7.64
CA MET A 117 -15.75 0.42 -6.46
C MET A 117 -14.62 -0.27 -5.69
N LEU A 118 -14.73 -1.57 -5.41
CA LEU A 118 -13.71 -2.34 -4.69
C LEU A 118 -12.41 -2.44 -5.49
N LEU A 119 -12.49 -2.68 -6.81
CA LEU A 119 -11.32 -2.68 -7.68
C LEU A 119 -10.57 -1.35 -7.63
N SER A 120 -11.30 -0.22 -7.64
CA SER A 120 -10.70 1.11 -7.52
C SER A 120 -10.10 1.38 -6.14
N LEU A 121 -10.72 0.90 -5.06
CA LEU A 121 -10.19 1.03 -3.70
C LEU A 121 -8.92 0.21 -3.47
N LEU A 122 -8.80 -0.92 -4.14
CA LEU A 122 -7.66 -1.84 -4.02
C LEU A 122 -6.52 -1.50 -4.99
N ASP A 123 -6.68 -0.52 -5.88
CA ASP A 123 -5.66 -0.15 -6.87
C ASP A 123 -4.44 0.51 -6.21
N HIS A 124 -3.61 -0.31 -5.62
CA HIS A 124 -2.35 0.07 -4.98
C HIS A 124 -1.18 -0.68 -5.60
N LYS A 125 -0.03 -0.03 -5.69
CA LYS A 125 1.20 -0.58 -6.30
C LYS A 125 1.67 -1.91 -5.68
N PHE A 126 1.27 -2.19 -4.44
CA PHE A 126 1.61 -3.40 -3.69
C PHE A 126 0.51 -4.46 -3.71
N ILE A 127 -0.55 -4.29 -4.50
CA ILE A 127 -1.65 -5.25 -4.65
C ILE A 127 -1.73 -5.71 -6.11
N ASN A 128 -1.86 -7.02 -6.31
CA ASN A 128 -2.29 -7.62 -7.57
C ASN A 128 -3.77 -7.97 -7.43
N ILE A 129 -4.62 -7.36 -8.26
CA ILE A 129 -6.06 -7.54 -8.18
C ILE A 129 -6.52 -8.52 -9.25
N HIS A 130 -7.35 -9.51 -8.86
CA HIS A 130 -7.95 -10.49 -9.74
C HIS A 130 -9.47 -10.41 -9.70
N ASP A 131 -10.11 -10.02 -10.81
CA ASP A 131 -11.58 -10.04 -10.95
C ASP A 131 -12.06 -11.48 -11.19
N PHE A 132 -12.78 -12.04 -10.22
CA PHE A 132 -13.35 -13.38 -10.27
C PHE A 132 -14.81 -13.42 -10.77
N GLY A 133 -15.34 -12.28 -11.19
CA GLY A 133 -16.65 -12.20 -11.84
C GLY A 133 -17.82 -12.14 -10.84
N ILE A 134 -19.01 -12.41 -11.38
CA ILE A 134 -20.27 -12.50 -10.63
C ILE A 134 -20.61 -13.96 -10.44
N VAL A 135 -20.99 -14.34 -9.23
CA VAL A 135 -21.42 -15.69 -8.85
C VAL A 135 -22.87 -15.62 -8.40
N LYS A 136 -23.64 -16.64 -8.71
CA LYS A 136 -25.01 -16.78 -8.23
C LYS A 136 -25.04 -16.96 -6.70
N ASP A 137 -26.16 -16.59 -6.12
CA ASP A 137 -26.38 -16.73 -4.68
C ASP A 137 -26.69 -18.19 -4.31
N ASN A 138 -25.70 -19.05 -4.49
CA ASN A 138 -25.75 -20.48 -4.30
C ASN A 138 -24.52 -20.96 -3.53
N ARG A 139 -24.72 -21.67 -2.42
CA ARG A 139 -23.66 -22.17 -1.54
C ARG A 139 -22.56 -22.94 -2.30
N ASN A 140 -22.93 -23.87 -3.16
CA ASN A 140 -21.97 -24.73 -3.84
C ASN A 140 -21.14 -23.97 -4.89
N GLU A 141 -21.77 -23.03 -5.60
CA GLU A 141 -21.07 -22.16 -6.55
C GLU A 141 -20.13 -21.22 -5.82
N LEU A 142 -20.58 -20.63 -4.73
CA LEU A 142 -19.78 -19.73 -3.92
C LEU A 142 -18.59 -20.46 -3.28
N ALA A 143 -18.80 -21.64 -2.71
CA ALA A 143 -17.72 -22.46 -2.15
C ALA A 143 -16.67 -22.83 -3.21
N ARG A 144 -17.10 -23.28 -4.41
CA ARG A 144 -16.17 -23.56 -5.51
C ARG A 144 -15.37 -22.32 -5.91
N LYS A 145 -16.05 -21.17 -5.96
CA LYS A 145 -15.40 -19.91 -6.32
C LYS A 145 -14.40 -19.44 -5.25
N PHE A 146 -14.75 -19.59 -3.98
CA PHE A 146 -13.83 -19.32 -2.87
C PHE A 146 -12.62 -20.26 -2.92
N ALA A 147 -12.81 -21.55 -3.19
CA ALA A 147 -11.71 -22.50 -3.29
C ALA A 147 -10.74 -22.14 -4.43
N ASP A 148 -11.28 -21.80 -5.62
CA ASP A 148 -10.46 -21.37 -6.76
C ASP A 148 -9.74 -20.06 -6.46
N ALA A 149 -10.43 -19.08 -5.88
CA ALA A 149 -9.83 -17.79 -5.51
C ALA A 149 -8.73 -17.96 -4.46
N LEU A 150 -8.96 -18.74 -3.39
CA LEU A 150 -7.95 -19.03 -2.34
C LEU A 150 -6.75 -19.81 -2.88
N SER A 151 -6.88 -20.58 -3.94
CA SER A 151 -5.74 -21.30 -4.51
C SER A 151 -4.70 -20.37 -5.10
N LYS A 152 -5.12 -19.21 -5.60
CA LYS A 152 -4.31 -18.24 -6.37
C LYS A 152 -4.05 -16.92 -5.64
N ASN A 153 -4.78 -16.65 -4.55
CA ASN A 153 -4.74 -15.36 -3.87
C ASN A 153 -4.54 -15.52 -2.38
N ASP A 154 -4.06 -14.46 -1.75
CA ASP A 154 -3.87 -14.35 -0.30
C ASP A 154 -5.15 -13.88 0.38
N VAL A 155 -5.92 -13.05 -0.31
CA VAL A 155 -7.17 -12.47 0.17
C VAL A 155 -8.26 -12.63 -0.88
N VAL A 156 -9.44 -13.04 -0.42
CA VAL A 156 -10.67 -13.09 -1.20
C VAL A 156 -11.65 -12.08 -0.61
N ILE A 157 -12.12 -11.16 -1.43
CA ILE A 157 -13.18 -10.21 -1.05
C ILE A 157 -14.42 -10.54 -1.87
N SER A 158 -15.52 -10.87 -1.21
CA SER A 158 -16.82 -11.00 -1.85
C SER A 158 -17.74 -9.87 -1.43
N SER A 159 -18.63 -9.44 -2.30
CA SER A 159 -19.65 -8.44 -2.03
C SER A 159 -21.02 -8.98 -2.44
N GLY A 160 -21.99 -8.89 -1.54
CA GLY A 160 -23.32 -9.49 -1.66
C GLY A 160 -23.41 -10.85 -0.92
N GLY A 161 -24.57 -11.49 -0.98
CA GLY A 161 -24.81 -12.80 -0.34
C GLY A 161 -24.91 -12.79 1.20
N ALA A 162 -24.62 -11.67 1.83
CA ALA A 162 -24.75 -11.50 3.28
C ALA A 162 -26.00 -10.65 3.58
N SER A 163 -27.21 -11.23 3.49
CA SER A 163 -28.44 -10.57 3.89
C SER A 163 -29.13 -11.37 5.00
N ASP A 164 -29.95 -10.69 5.80
CA ASP A 164 -30.65 -11.27 6.98
C ASP A 164 -31.56 -12.49 6.68
N GLY A 165 -31.74 -12.88 5.43
CA GLY A 165 -32.57 -14.04 5.01
C GLY A 165 -31.79 -15.18 4.36
N ILE A 166 -30.48 -14.98 4.05
CA ILE A 166 -29.64 -15.96 3.35
C ILE A 166 -28.46 -16.33 4.25
N GLU A 167 -28.74 -16.42 5.53
CA GLU A 167 -27.77 -16.61 6.60
C GLU A 167 -26.75 -17.71 6.37
N ASP A 168 -27.14 -18.72 5.64
CA ASP A 168 -26.35 -19.93 5.62
C ASP A 168 -25.37 -20.05 4.46
N HIS A 169 -25.63 -19.42 3.30
CA HIS A 169 -24.82 -19.68 2.12
C HIS A 169 -23.39 -19.20 2.21
N THR A 170 -23.19 -17.98 2.68
CA THR A 170 -21.84 -17.40 2.79
C THR A 170 -21.04 -18.05 3.92
N GLN A 171 -21.64 -18.21 5.10
CA GLN A 171 -20.97 -18.83 6.23
C GLN A 171 -20.64 -20.29 5.95
N ASN A 172 -21.60 -21.01 5.34
CA ASN A 172 -21.39 -22.39 4.97
C ASN A 172 -20.35 -22.54 3.86
N ALA A 173 -20.33 -21.64 2.86
CA ALA A 173 -19.30 -21.63 1.82
C ALA A 173 -17.89 -21.38 2.40
N ILE A 174 -17.77 -20.52 3.41
CA ILE A 174 -16.49 -20.33 4.14
C ILE A 174 -16.06 -21.64 4.80
N ARG A 175 -16.97 -22.34 5.50
CA ARG A 175 -16.67 -23.63 6.15
C ARG A 175 -16.35 -24.74 5.14
N ASP A 176 -17.07 -24.80 4.04
CA ASP A 176 -16.90 -25.81 2.99
C ASP A 176 -15.52 -25.76 2.31
N VAL A 177 -14.91 -24.57 2.25
CA VAL A 177 -13.53 -24.45 1.78
C VAL A 177 -12.48 -24.75 2.86
N GLY A 178 -12.89 -25.17 4.05
CA GLY A 178 -12.02 -25.47 5.18
C GLY A 178 -11.43 -24.21 5.83
N ALA A 179 -12.13 -23.08 5.75
CA ALA A 179 -11.81 -21.86 6.47
C ALA A 179 -12.58 -21.78 7.80
N GLU A 180 -11.93 -21.28 8.81
CA GLU A 180 -12.56 -20.91 10.09
C GLU A 180 -13.30 -19.58 9.93
N CYS A 181 -14.56 -19.52 10.31
CA CYS A 181 -15.31 -18.26 10.37
C CYS A 181 -14.94 -17.51 11.65
N LEU A 182 -14.12 -16.48 11.56
CA LEU A 182 -13.65 -15.68 12.70
C LEU A 182 -14.69 -14.68 13.17
N VAL A 183 -15.44 -14.11 12.21
CA VAL A 183 -16.43 -13.08 12.46
C VAL A 183 -17.67 -13.40 11.65
N TRP A 184 -18.82 -13.36 12.29
CA TRP A 184 -20.13 -13.40 11.69
C TRP A 184 -20.97 -12.29 12.26
N GLN A 185 -21.31 -11.32 11.44
CA GLN A 185 -21.96 -10.06 11.77
C GLN A 185 -21.13 -9.13 12.69
N LEU A 186 -21.14 -7.86 12.37
CA LEU A 186 -20.49 -6.81 13.16
C LEU A 186 -21.53 -5.93 13.85
N ALA A 187 -21.24 -5.47 15.05
CA ALA A 187 -22.06 -4.50 15.79
C ALA A 187 -21.84 -3.08 15.24
N MET A 188 -22.07 -2.91 13.90
CA MET A 188 -21.83 -1.64 13.22
C MET A 188 -22.94 -1.30 12.23
N LYS A 189 -23.20 -0.01 12.04
CA LYS A 189 -24.24 0.51 11.12
C LYS A 189 -23.67 1.70 10.32
N PRO A 190 -23.58 1.62 8.97
CA PRO A 190 -23.88 0.44 8.14
C PRO A 190 -22.78 -0.62 8.25
N GLY A 191 -23.08 -1.90 7.91
CA GLY A 191 -22.08 -2.96 7.81
C GLY A 191 -22.32 -4.18 8.70
N LYS A 192 -23.47 -4.27 9.38
CA LYS A 192 -23.81 -5.43 10.24
C LYS A 192 -23.56 -6.79 9.54
N PRO A 193 -24.06 -7.05 8.31
CA PRO A 193 -23.87 -8.32 7.64
C PRO A 193 -22.48 -8.42 6.98
N MET A 194 -21.45 -8.62 7.77
CA MET A 194 -20.09 -8.87 7.32
C MET A 194 -19.60 -10.19 7.92
N ALA A 195 -18.87 -10.98 7.12
CA ALA A 195 -18.21 -12.18 7.60
C ALA A 195 -16.72 -12.17 7.27
N ILE A 196 -15.91 -12.76 8.15
CA ILE A 196 -14.48 -12.94 7.95
C ILE A 196 -14.13 -14.40 8.16
N GLY A 197 -13.56 -15.02 7.14
CA GLY A 197 -13.03 -16.38 7.17
C GLY A 197 -11.51 -16.38 7.11
N ARG A 198 -10.88 -17.36 7.76
CA ARG A 198 -9.43 -17.58 7.71
C ARG A 198 -9.12 -19.03 7.38
N LYS A 199 -8.23 -19.22 6.40
CA LYS A 199 -7.65 -20.53 6.10
C LYS A 199 -6.12 -20.44 6.09
N LYS A 200 -5.47 -20.92 7.17
CA LYS A 200 -4.04 -20.72 7.41
C LYS A 200 -3.70 -19.22 7.45
N ASN A 201 -2.89 -18.73 6.50
CA ASN A 201 -2.49 -17.33 6.34
C ASN A 201 -3.31 -16.57 5.28
N LYS A 202 -4.40 -17.15 4.77
CA LYS A 202 -5.28 -16.54 3.77
C LYS A 202 -6.62 -16.14 4.40
N PHE A 203 -7.22 -15.06 3.87
CA PHE A 203 -8.44 -14.49 4.42
C PHE A 203 -9.55 -14.38 3.37
N ILE A 204 -10.79 -14.50 3.84
CA ILE A 204 -12.00 -14.25 3.07
C ILE A 204 -12.77 -13.15 3.80
N PHE A 205 -13.06 -12.06 3.11
CA PHE A 205 -13.90 -10.96 3.60
C PHE A 205 -15.18 -10.94 2.78
N CYS A 206 -16.31 -11.20 3.43
CA CYS A 206 -17.61 -11.14 2.80
C CYS A 206 -18.31 -9.85 3.22
N LEU A 207 -18.37 -8.90 2.30
CA LEU A 207 -18.91 -7.57 2.51
C LEU A 207 -20.42 -7.54 2.24
N PRO A 208 -21.17 -6.60 2.84
CA PRO A 208 -22.58 -6.41 2.55
C PRO A 208 -22.86 -6.12 1.07
N GLY A 209 -24.07 -6.48 0.59
CA GLY A 209 -24.51 -6.14 -0.76
C GLY A 209 -24.82 -4.66 -0.96
N ASN A 210 -25.27 -3.94 0.12
CA ASN A 210 -25.50 -2.50 0.04
C ASN A 210 -24.19 -1.74 -0.25
N PRO A 211 -24.12 -0.91 -1.31
CA PRO A 211 -22.89 -0.24 -1.74
C PRO A 211 -22.26 0.65 -0.66
N VAL A 212 -23.07 1.37 0.12
CA VAL A 212 -22.56 2.22 1.21
C VAL A 212 -21.94 1.37 2.31
N ALA A 213 -22.59 0.25 2.67
CA ALA A 213 -22.06 -0.66 3.66
C ALA A 213 -20.81 -1.38 3.16
N ALA A 214 -20.78 -1.82 1.91
CA ALA A 214 -19.61 -2.42 1.30
C ALA A 214 -18.41 -1.47 1.30
N PHE A 215 -18.64 -0.19 0.96
CA PHE A 215 -17.59 0.84 0.99
C PHE A 215 -17.04 1.06 2.41
N VAL A 216 -17.92 1.20 3.40
CA VAL A 216 -17.51 1.41 4.79
C VAL A 216 -16.73 0.19 5.34
N CYS A 217 -17.20 -1.03 5.05
CA CYS A 217 -16.54 -2.27 5.49
C CYS A 217 -15.23 -2.56 4.76
N SER A 218 -14.97 -1.91 3.63
CA SER A 218 -13.73 -2.10 2.85
C SER A 218 -12.58 -1.15 3.26
N LYS A 219 -12.85 -0.20 4.18
CA LYS A 219 -11.88 0.74 4.76
C LYS A 219 -11.26 0.20 6.04
#